data_25a5454574e943d1c1cffc53021534a6
#
_entry.id   25a5454574e943d1c1cffc53021534a6
#
_cell.length_a   1.000
_cell.length_b   1.000
_cell.length_c   1.000
_cell.angle_alpha   90.00
_cell.angle_beta   90.00
_cell.angle_gamma   90.00
#
_symmetry.space_group_name_H-M   'P 1'
#
loop_
_entity.id
_entity.type
_entity.pdbx_description
1 polymer ?
#
loop_
_entity_poly.entity_id
_entity_poly.type
_entity_poly.pdbx_seq_one_letter_code
_entity_poly.pdbx_strand_id
1 'polypeptide(L)'
;ESNPWYKICQHFCNHKVNKKVDSKFLDLFIQKKGTSLGDAAKKMTTAAHLVQIIKFLTEPMKFKQQMQLDSIEEKLNVASKLCRDELNEYFEKIDIFKKIISGKDNSIIPDLRDKSNKDALLLKPMPQVALFKAIYFLKKNSDMDIDAIYKGANKIDYSYQNVDNQWKNLVIASGGNIITSGKVEKLLSDILVYFIAGKPKCEKLANGKEWLEKLLERYKEQLEDKSILELPKPNHK
;
A
#
# COMPACT_ATOMS: atom_id res chain seq x y z
N GLU A 1 11.53 -20.21 10.67
CA GLU A 1 12.50 -20.21 11.68
C GLU A 1 13.29 -18.92 11.75
N SER A 2 14.16 -18.50 10.92
CA SER A 2 15.03 -17.31 11.11
C SER A 2 14.86 -16.21 10.07
N ASN A 3 13.68 -16.07 9.50
CA ASN A 3 13.43 -15.03 8.49
C ASN A 3 13.39 -13.64 9.16
N PRO A 4 14.36 -12.73 8.90
CA PRO A 4 14.46 -11.43 9.57
C PRO A 4 13.22 -10.57 9.37
N TRP A 5 12.59 -10.62 8.22
CA TRP A 5 11.38 -9.83 7.93
C TRP A 5 10.18 -10.27 8.76
N TYR A 6 10.03 -11.58 9.04
CA TYR A 6 9.01 -12.05 9.96
C TYR A 6 9.27 -11.60 11.40
N LYS A 7 10.54 -11.56 11.83
CA LYS A 7 10.90 -11.03 13.16
C LYS A 7 10.57 -9.55 13.28
N ILE A 8 10.91 -8.76 12.27
CA ILE A 8 10.53 -7.33 12.23
C ILE A 8 9.01 -7.19 12.26
N CYS A 9 8.30 -8.00 11.47
CA CYS A 9 6.85 -8.03 11.47
C CYS A 9 6.31 -8.39 12.86
N GLN A 10 6.86 -9.39 13.55
CA GLN A 10 6.49 -9.73 14.92
C GLN A 10 6.82 -8.62 15.91
N HIS A 11 7.96 -7.94 15.76
CA HIS A 11 8.33 -6.78 16.59
C HIS A 11 7.36 -5.62 16.39
N PHE A 12 7.02 -5.29 15.14
CA PHE A 12 5.95 -4.32 14.86
C PHE A 12 4.65 -4.73 15.53
N CYS A 13 4.36 -5.99 15.45
CA CYS A 13 3.19 -6.65 15.95
C CYS A 13 3.09 -6.70 17.48
N ASN A 14 4.16 -6.88 18.18
CA ASN A 14 4.20 -7.08 19.63
C ASN A 14 4.55 -5.80 20.41
N HIS A 15 5.02 -4.75 19.74
CA HIS A 15 5.30 -3.50 20.43
C HIS A 15 4.01 -2.74 20.72
N LYS A 16 3.85 -2.37 21.99
CA LYS A 16 2.86 -1.38 22.44
C LYS A 16 3.17 -0.05 21.75
N VAL A 17 2.54 0.19 20.61
CA VAL A 17 2.60 1.49 19.95
C VAL A 17 1.77 2.44 20.82
N ASN A 18 2.44 3.36 21.51
CA ASN A 18 1.85 4.44 22.31
C ASN A 18 0.62 4.02 23.09
N LYS A 19 0.77 3.21 24.16
CA LYS A 19 -0.29 2.87 25.15
C LYS A 19 -1.70 2.56 24.60
N LYS A 20 -1.95 2.76 23.27
CA LYS A 20 -3.25 2.64 22.61
C LYS A 20 -3.41 1.43 21.70
N VAL A 21 -2.31 0.81 21.25
CA VAL A 21 -2.38 -0.37 20.38
C VAL A 21 -1.90 -1.57 21.16
N ASP A 22 -2.83 -2.26 21.76
CA ASP A 22 -2.66 -3.51 22.47
C ASP A 22 -2.27 -4.64 21.49
N SER A 23 -1.64 -5.71 21.96
CA SER A 23 -1.36 -6.94 21.19
C SER A 23 -2.62 -7.53 20.51
N LYS A 24 -3.81 -7.17 20.99
CA LYS A 24 -5.09 -7.43 20.35
C LYS A 24 -5.26 -6.77 18.98
N PHE A 25 -4.53 -5.69 18.68
CA PHE A 25 -4.62 -5.00 17.39
C PHE A 25 -4.37 -5.94 16.22
N LEU A 26 -3.34 -6.77 16.32
CA LEU A 26 -2.96 -7.67 15.24
C LEU A 26 -3.91 -8.84 15.06
N ASP A 27 -4.39 -9.38 16.18
CA ASP A 27 -5.35 -10.46 16.15
C ASP A 27 -6.71 -9.98 15.60
N LEU A 28 -7.05 -8.71 15.81
CA LEU A 28 -8.26 -8.10 15.26
C LEU A 28 -8.13 -7.76 13.77
N PHE A 29 -7.01 -7.20 13.32
CA PHE A 29 -6.92 -6.58 12.00
C PHE A 29 -6.02 -7.31 11.00
N ILE A 30 -5.17 -8.24 11.45
CA ILE A 30 -4.21 -8.91 10.57
C ILE A 30 -4.49 -10.42 10.49
N GLN A 31 -4.64 -10.91 9.26
CA GLN A 31 -4.71 -12.33 8.99
C GLN A 31 -3.31 -12.94 8.99
N LYS A 32 -3.05 -13.88 9.91
CA LYS A 32 -1.72 -14.48 10.09
C LYS A 32 -1.36 -15.50 9.00
N LYS A 33 -2.35 -16.17 8.40
CA LYS A 33 -2.16 -17.20 7.38
C LYS A 33 -2.79 -16.80 6.05
N GLY A 34 -2.14 -17.18 4.94
CA GLY A 34 -2.62 -16.89 3.60
C GLY A 34 -2.25 -15.48 3.10
N THR A 35 -2.48 -15.27 1.81
CA THR A 35 -2.13 -14.04 1.08
C THR A 35 -3.35 -13.28 0.55
N SER A 36 -4.55 -13.83 0.68
CA SER A 36 -5.78 -13.21 0.20
C SER A 36 -6.79 -12.99 1.33
N LEU A 37 -7.66 -12.02 1.16
CA LEU A 37 -8.77 -11.72 2.05
C LEU A 37 -10.07 -11.81 1.24
N GLY A 38 -10.96 -12.72 1.64
CA GLY A 38 -12.31 -12.76 1.10
C GLY A 38 -13.13 -11.52 1.49
N ASP A 39 -14.23 -11.26 0.79
CA ASP A 39 -15.06 -10.07 1.03
C ASP A 39 -15.64 -10.04 2.45
N ALA A 40 -16.04 -11.19 2.99
CA ALA A 40 -16.53 -11.31 4.37
C ALA A 40 -15.43 -11.31 5.45
N ALA A 41 -14.16 -11.20 5.08
CA ALA A 41 -13.08 -11.26 6.06
C ALA A 41 -13.07 -10.02 6.96
N LYS A 42 -13.05 -10.24 8.28
CA LYS A 42 -12.96 -9.18 9.30
C LYS A 42 -11.52 -8.75 9.57
N LYS A 43 -10.62 -8.97 8.64
CA LYS A 43 -9.20 -8.60 8.73
C LYS A 43 -8.87 -7.51 7.73
N MET A 44 -8.12 -6.51 8.14
CA MET A 44 -7.75 -5.36 7.31
C MET A 44 -6.69 -5.73 6.26
N THR A 45 -5.70 -6.51 6.68
CA THR A 45 -4.58 -6.93 5.83
C THR A 45 -4.10 -8.33 6.20
N THR A 46 -3.07 -8.83 5.51
CA THR A 46 -2.41 -10.09 5.84
C THR A 46 -0.97 -9.87 6.30
N ALA A 47 -0.46 -10.76 7.15
CA ALA A 47 0.94 -10.72 7.57
C ALA A 47 1.91 -10.82 6.37
N ALA A 48 1.54 -11.57 5.34
CA ALA A 48 2.34 -11.70 4.13
C ALA A 48 2.56 -10.35 3.42
N HIS A 49 1.53 -9.48 3.36
CA HIS A 49 1.65 -8.16 2.73
C HIS A 49 2.39 -7.16 3.63
N LEU A 50 2.24 -7.24 4.95
CA LEU A 50 3.10 -6.48 5.85
C LEU A 50 4.57 -6.85 5.68
N VAL A 51 4.89 -8.14 5.52
CA VAL A 51 6.25 -8.60 5.22
C VAL A 51 6.75 -8.05 3.88
N GLN A 52 5.90 -7.91 2.86
CA GLN A 52 6.30 -7.26 1.60
C GLN A 52 6.67 -5.79 1.80
N ILE A 53 5.88 -5.04 2.58
CA ILE A 53 6.19 -3.65 2.92
C ILE A 53 7.50 -3.57 3.72
N ILE A 54 7.68 -4.45 4.71
CA ILE A 54 8.91 -4.51 5.51
C ILE A 54 10.13 -4.83 4.63
N LYS A 55 10.03 -5.78 3.71
CA LYS A 55 11.09 -6.08 2.75
C LYS A 55 11.44 -4.86 1.91
N PHE A 56 10.46 -4.17 1.39
CA PHE A 56 10.66 -2.95 0.60
C PHE A 56 11.37 -1.85 1.42
N LEU A 57 10.93 -1.58 2.65
CA LEU A 57 11.56 -0.58 3.53
C LEU A 57 13.00 -0.94 3.91
N THR A 58 13.28 -2.22 4.07
CA THR A 58 14.58 -2.73 4.53
C THR A 58 15.52 -3.16 3.40
N GLU A 59 15.09 -3.04 2.14
CA GLU A 59 15.92 -3.36 0.98
C GLU A 59 17.31 -2.67 1.01
N PRO A 60 17.41 -1.37 1.35
CA PRO A 60 18.71 -0.71 1.45
C PRO A 60 19.63 -1.29 2.53
N MET A 61 19.08 -1.96 3.54
CA MET A 61 19.83 -2.59 4.63
C MET A 61 20.44 -3.93 4.23
N LYS A 62 20.13 -4.44 3.03
CA LYS A 62 20.65 -5.69 2.46
C LYS A 62 20.50 -6.89 3.40
N PHE A 63 19.32 -7.06 4.01
CA PHE A 63 19.02 -8.27 4.77
C PHE A 63 19.06 -9.50 3.87
N LYS A 64 19.77 -10.55 4.32
CA LYS A 64 19.79 -11.87 3.68
C LYS A 64 18.96 -12.85 4.50
N GLN A 65 18.27 -13.75 3.82
CA GLN A 65 17.41 -14.74 4.48
C GLN A 65 18.19 -15.71 5.40
N GLN A 66 19.49 -15.87 5.15
CA GLN A 66 20.40 -16.79 5.87
C GLN A 66 21.35 -16.07 6.84
N MET A 67 21.12 -14.80 7.18
CA MET A 67 21.98 -14.11 8.15
C MET A 67 21.82 -14.74 9.53
N GLN A 68 22.96 -14.95 10.22
CA GLN A 68 22.96 -15.37 11.61
C GLN A 68 22.38 -14.30 12.52
N LEU A 69 21.69 -14.72 13.58
CA LEU A 69 20.94 -13.82 14.47
C LEU A 69 21.82 -12.77 15.14
N ASP A 70 22.98 -13.20 15.64
CA ASP A 70 23.88 -12.31 16.40
C ASP A 70 24.48 -11.19 15.54
N SER A 71 24.68 -11.46 14.24
CA SER A 71 25.21 -10.46 13.29
C SER A 71 24.17 -9.46 12.80
N ILE A 72 22.90 -9.63 13.13
CA ILE A 72 21.80 -8.80 12.62
C ILE A 72 21.00 -8.09 13.71
N GLU A 73 21.28 -8.32 15.00
CA GLU A 73 20.46 -7.78 16.09
C GLU A 73 20.36 -6.25 16.04
N GLU A 74 21.49 -5.56 15.87
CA GLU A 74 21.51 -4.11 15.74
C GLU A 74 20.74 -3.66 14.48
N LYS A 75 20.95 -4.34 13.34
CA LYS A 75 20.20 -4.06 12.10
C LYS A 75 18.72 -4.32 12.27
N LEU A 76 18.34 -5.38 13.01
CA LEU A 76 16.94 -5.67 13.29
C LEU A 76 16.29 -4.58 14.14
N ASN A 77 17.01 -4.00 15.11
CA ASN A 77 16.50 -2.92 15.94
C ASN A 77 16.26 -1.65 15.13
N VAL A 78 17.22 -1.25 14.29
CA VAL A 78 17.09 -0.10 13.37
C VAL A 78 15.95 -0.32 12.38
N ALA A 79 15.90 -1.50 11.74
CA ALA A 79 14.85 -1.85 10.80
C ALA A 79 13.46 -1.90 11.44
N SER A 80 13.37 -2.46 12.66
CA SER A 80 12.11 -2.52 13.41
C SER A 80 11.60 -1.13 13.76
N LYS A 81 12.49 -0.21 14.12
CA LYS A 81 12.13 1.18 14.38
C LYS A 81 11.62 1.86 13.10
N LEU A 82 12.39 1.78 12.01
CA LEU A 82 12.00 2.36 10.71
C LEU A 82 10.63 1.83 10.26
N CYS A 83 10.44 0.52 10.27
CA CYS A 83 9.20 -0.09 9.83
C CYS A 83 8.02 0.31 10.71
N ARG A 84 8.23 0.41 12.02
CA ARG A 84 7.21 0.87 12.97
C ARG A 84 6.79 2.29 12.68
N ASP A 85 7.75 3.20 12.53
CA ASP A 85 7.48 4.61 12.34
C ASP A 85 6.71 4.83 11.03
N GLU A 86 7.17 4.23 9.92
CA GLU A 86 6.52 4.34 8.60
C GLU A 86 5.15 3.66 8.54
N LEU A 87 4.99 2.47 9.11
CA LEU A 87 3.71 1.77 9.11
C LEU A 87 2.68 2.44 10.02
N ASN A 88 3.11 2.96 11.18
CA ASN A 88 2.21 3.70 12.06
C ASN A 88 1.70 4.96 11.39
N GLU A 89 2.58 5.75 10.80
CA GLU A 89 2.19 6.95 10.06
C GLU A 89 1.21 6.61 8.94
N TYR A 90 1.48 5.55 8.17
CA TYR A 90 0.61 5.08 7.10
C TYR A 90 -0.79 4.72 7.60
N PHE A 91 -0.88 3.90 8.64
CA PHE A 91 -2.17 3.48 9.20
C PHE A 91 -2.92 4.60 9.92
N GLU A 92 -2.23 5.57 10.49
CA GLU A 92 -2.84 6.71 11.18
C GLU A 92 -3.32 7.82 10.23
N LYS A 93 -2.66 7.97 9.07
CA LYS A 93 -2.95 9.08 8.14
C LYS A 93 -3.82 8.70 6.95
N ILE A 94 -3.96 7.40 6.62
CA ILE A 94 -4.94 6.95 5.63
C ILE A 94 -6.29 6.76 6.30
N ASP A 95 -7.28 7.53 5.87
CA ASP A 95 -8.58 7.71 6.53
C ASP A 95 -9.29 6.38 6.82
N ILE A 96 -9.31 5.44 5.87
CA ILE A 96 -9.98 4.16 6.07
C ILE A 96 -9.30 3.32 7.17
N PHE A 97 -7.97 3.31 7.22
CA PHE A 97 -7.25 2.56 8.24
C PHE A 97 -7.39 3.22 9.60
N LYS A 98 -7.28 4.55 9.64
CA LYS A 98 -7.53 5.33 10.85
C LYS A 98 -8.93 5.06 11.42
N LYS A 99 -9.97 5.04 10.56
CA LYS A 99 -11.35 4.72 10.96
C LYS A 99 -11.46 3.34 11.58
N ILE A 100 -10.88 2.32 10.94
CA ILE A 100 -10.92 0.94 11.43
C ILE A 100 -10.20 0.82 12.78
N ILE A 101 -9.00 1.39 12.88
CA ILE A 101 -8.16 1.30 14.08
C ILE A 101 -8.78 2.05 15.26
N SER A 102 -9.28 3.26 15.03
CA SER A 102 -9.90 4.08 16.09
C SER A 102 -11.20 3.48 16.60
N GLY A 103 -11.96 2.81 15.74
CA GLY A 103 -13.21 2.14 16.10
C GLY A 103 -13.02 0.90 16.98
N LYS A 104 -11.81 0.35 17.04
CA LYS A 104 -11.48 -0.90 17.77
C LYS A 104 -12.41 -2.08 17.44
N ASP A 105 -13.13 -1.98 16.34
CA ASP A 105 -14.11 -2.95 15.89
C ASP A 105 -13.80 -3.37 14.47
N ASN A 106 -13.63 -4.68 14.25
CA ASN A 106 -13.39 -5.26 12.95
C ASN A 106 -14.67 -5.71 12.24
N SER A 107 -15.84 -5.58 12.87
CA SER A 107 -17.13 -5.97 12.29
C SER A 107 -17.49 -5.10 11.08
N ILE A 108 -17.04 -3.85 11.04
CA ILE A 108 -17.31 -2.92 9.94
C ILE A 108 -16.50 -3.21 8.67
N ILE A 109 -15.45 -4.04 8.75
CA ILE A 109 -14.54 -4.26 7.63
C ILE A 109 -15.20 -4.91 6.43
N PRO A 110 -16.09 -5.92 6.56
CA PRO A 110 -16.81 -6.47 5.42
C PRO A 110 -17.62 -5.43 4.66
N ASP A 111 -18.35 -4.56 5.36
CA ASP A 111 -19.15 -3.49 4.75
C ASP A 111 -18.26 -2.46 4.02
N LEU A 112 -17.12 -2.15 4.60
CA LEU A 112 -16.13 -1.25 3.97
C LEU A 112 -15.47 -1.88 2.72
N ARG A 113 -15.53 -3.21 2.55
CA ARG A 113 -15.07 -3.91 1.34
C ARG A 113 -16.09 -3.97 0.23
N ASP A 114 -17.32 -3.55 0.48
CA ASP A 114 -18.30 -3.43 -0.59
C ASP A 114 -17.71 -2.58 -1.73
N LYS A 115 -17.83 -3.08 -2.96
CA LYS A 115 -17.21 -2.48 -4.15
C LYS A 115 -17.66 -1.03 -4.40
N SER A 116 -18.83 -0.65 -3.89
CA SER A 116 -19.36 0.72 -3.96
C SER A 116 -18.69 1.66 -2.95
N ASN A 117 -18.06 1.14 -1.92
CA ASN A 117 -17.36 1.96 -0.93
C ASN A 117 -16.13 2.63 -1.56
N LYS A 118 -15.98 3.92 -1.32
CA LYS A 118 -14.90 4.76 -1.87
C LYS A 118 -13.49 4.31 -1.49
N ASP A 119 -13.35 3.47 -0.47
CA ASP A 119 -12.07 2.94 0.01
C ASP A 119 -11.94 1.42 -0.19
N ALA A 120 -12.90 0.77 -0.86
CA ALA A 120 -12.99 -0.69 -0.96
C ALA A 120 -11.72 -1.36 -1.48
N LEU A 121 -11.08 -0.79 -2.50
CA LEU A 121 -9.84 -1.31 -3.08
C LEU A 121 -8.69 -1.30 -2.07
N LEU A 122 -8.65 -0.33 -1.15
CA LEU A 122 -7.62 -0.25 -0.10
C LEU A 122 -7.74 -1.35 0.96
N LEU A 123 -8.86 -2.06 1.00
CA LEU A 123 -9.03 -3.23 1.86
C LEU A 123 -8.67 -4.56 1.16
N LYS A 124 -8.05 -4.45 -0.01
CA LYS A 124 -7.41 -5.56 -0.72
C LYS A 124 -5.88 -5.47 -0.55
N PRO A 125 -5.21 -6.56 -0.20
CA PRO A 125 -3.81 -6.51 0.24
C PRO A 125 -2.83 -5.89 -0.78
N MET A 126 -2.88 -6.26 -2.05
CA MET A 126 -1.93 -5.75 -3.05
C MET A 126 -2.05 -4.21 -3.25
N PRO A 127 -3.26 -3.61 -3.37
CA PRO A 127 -3.41 -2.16 -3.42
C PRO A 127 -2.87 -1.42 -2.18
N GLN A 128 -2.94 -2.03 -0.99
CA GLN A 128 -2.32 -1.46 0.21
C GLN A 128 -0.80 -1.33 0.06
N VAL A 129 -0.15 -2.38 -0.44
CA VAL A 129 1.30 -2.37 -0.69
C VAL A 129 1.65 -1.32 -1.74
N ALA A 130 0.89 -1.25 -2.83
CA ALA A 130 1.11 -0.28 -3.89
C ALA A 130 0.97 1.17 -3.40
N LEU A 131 -0.08 1.46 -2.61
CA LEU A 131 -0.28 2.79 -2.01
C LEU A 131 0.84 3.14 -1.03
N PHE A 132 1.24 2.21 -0.17
CA PHE A 132 2.36 2.42 0.74
C PHE A 132 3.64 2.79 -0.02
N LYS A 133 3.97 2.03 -1.07
CA LYS A 133 5.15 2.30 -1.91
C LYS A 133 5.07 3.67 -2.59
N ALA A 134 3.90 4.06 -3.10
CA ALA A 134 3.69 5.36 -3.72
C ALA A 134 3.91 6.52 -2.73
N ILE A 135 3.32 6.45 -1.55
CA ILE A 135 3.50 7.45 -0.49
C ILE A 135 4.97 7.53 -0.06
N TYR A 136 5.60 6.39 0.21
CA TYR A 136 7.01 6.35 0.61
C TYR A 136 7.93 6.91 -0.48
N PHE A 137 7.67 6.59 -1.75
CA PHE A 137 8.41 7.16 -2.88
C PHE A 137 8.31 8.68 -2.91
N LEU A 138 7.11 9.24 -2.78
CA LEU A 138 6.91 10.70 -2.77
C LEU A 138 7.58 11.36 -1.55
N LYS A 139 7.51 10.76 -0.37
CA LYS A 139 8.21 11.24 0.84
C LYS A 139 9.72 11.35 0.64
N LYS A 140 10.32 10.47 -0.18
CA LYS A 140 11.77 10.39 -0.39
C LYS A 140 12.27 11.16 -1.59
N ASN A 141 11.44 11.35 -2.63
CA ASN A 141 11.90 11.83 -3.93
C ASN A 141 11.21 13.11 -4.40
N SER A 142 10.28 13.67 -3.63
CA SER A 142 9.61 14.92 -3.98
C SER A 142 9.80 16.00 -2.92
N ASP A 143 9.52 17.25 -3.29
CA ASP A 143 9.47 18.42 -2.41
C ASP A 143 8.09 18.61 -1.74
N MET A 144 7.23 17.61 -1.84
CA MET A 144 5.87 17.70 -1.31
C MET A 144 5.86 17.58 0.22
N ASP A 145 5.04 18.41 0.84
CA ASP A 145 4.73 18.26 2.26
C ASP A 145 4.07 16.91 2.54
N ILE A 146 4.43 16.29 3.66
CA ILE A 146 3.94 14.94 4.04
C ILE A 146 2.40 14.94 4.17
N ASP A 147 1.81 15.97 4.77
CA ASP A 147 0.36 16.04 4.92
C ASP A 147 -0.33 16.25 3.58
N ALA A 148 0.31 16.95 2.64
CA ALA A 148 -0.19 17.08 1.27
C ALA A 148 -0.19 15.73 0.53
N ILE A 149 0.83 14.88 0.72
CA ILE A 149 0.89 13.53 0.15
C ILE A 149 -0.29 12.68 0.67
N TYR A 150 -0.48 12.61 1.98
CA TYR A 150 -1.58 11.84 2.57
C TYR A 150 -2.95 12.40 2.21
N LYS A 151 -3.10 13.73 2.17
CA LYS A 151 -4.33 14.38 1.70
C LYS A 151 -4.64 14.04 0.24
N GLY A 152 -3.62 13.99 -0.61
CA GLY A 152 -3.76 13.55 -2.00
C GLY A 152 -4.22 12.09 -2.08
N ALA A 153 -3.59 11.19 -1.32
CA ALA A 153 -3.95 9.79 -1.27
C ALA A 153 -5.40 9.57 -0.79
N ASN A 154 -5.83 10.28 0.25
CA ASN A 154 -7.18 10.18 0.80
C ASN A 154 -8.29 10.74 -0.12
N LYS A 155 -7.95 11.59 -1.08
CA LYS A 155 -8.92 12.12 -2.05
C LYS A 155 -9.29 11.17 -3.17
N ILE A 156 -8.44 10.20 -3.47
CA ILE A 156 -8.64 9.26 -4.57
C ILE A 156 -9.85 8.37 -4.28
N ASP A 157 -10.72 8.16 -5.28
CA ASP A 157 -11.81 7.20 -5.20
C ASP A 157 -11.29 5.79 -5.51
N TYR A 158 -11.35 4.91 -4.50
CA TYR A 158 -10.93 3.51 -4.58
C TYR A 158 -12.13 2.54 -4.74
N SER A 159 -13.33 3.06 -5.07
CA SER A 159 -14.47 2.20 -5.43
C SER A 159 -14.24 1.51 -6.78
N TYR A 160 -14.81 0.32 -6.96
CA TYR A 160 -14.66 -0.43 -8.21
C TYR A 160 -15.92 -1.21 -8.61
N GLN A 161 -17.09 -0.74 -8.14
CA GLN A 161 -18.38 -1.35 -8.50
C GLN A 161 -18.82 -0.96 -9.93
N ASN A 162 -18.59 0.30 -10.31
CA ASN A 162 -19.04 0.80 -11.59
C ASN A 162 -18.21 0.24 -12.75
N VAL A 163 -18.86 -0.02 -13.88
CA VAL A 163 -18.22 -0.59 -15.07
C VAL A 163 -17.11 0.31 -15.62
N ASP A 164 -17.24 1.63 -15.46
CA ASP A 164 -16.30 2.64 -15.98
C ASP A 164 -15.38 3.23 -14.89
N ASN A 165 -15.13 2.46 -13.82
CA ASN A 165 -14.18 2.90 -12.80
C ASN A 165 -12.73 2.93 -13.32
N GLN A 166 -11.92 3.83 -12.77
CA GLN A 166 -10.52 4.04 -13.15
C GLN A 166 -9.60 2.83 -12.92
N TRP A 167 -10.07 1.79 -12.22
CA TRP A 167 -9.32 0.59 -11.84
C TRP A 167 -9.57 -0.59 -12.78
N LYS A 168 -10.58 -0.46 -13.69
CA LYS A 168 -10.94 -1.49 -14.65
C LYS A 168 -9.78 -1.77 -15.59
N ASN A 169 -9.48 -3.02 -15.83
CA ASN A 169 -8.37 -3.55 -16.62
C ASN A 169 -6.97 -3.12 -16.12
N LEU A 170 -6.88 -2.11 -15.25
CA LEU A 170 -5.63 -1.75 -14.57
C LEU A 170 -5.31 -2.74 -13.44
N VAL A 171 -6.22 -2.88 -12.48
CA VAL A 171 -6.11 -3.79 -11.33
C VAL A 171 -7.34 -4.66 -11.13
N ILE A 172 -8.43 -4.38 -11.82
CA ILE A 172 -9.68 -5.15 -11.77
C ILE A 172 -9.87 -5.82 -13.14
N ALA A 173 -9.82 -7.14 -13.19
CA ALA A 173 -10.12 -7.91 -14.38
C ALA A 173 -11.62 -7.78 -14.77
N SER A 174 -11.96 -8.12 -16.01
CA SER A 174 -13.34 -8.10 -16.53
C SER A 174 -14.33 -8.91 -15.69
N GLY A 175 -13.86 -9.96 -14.98
CA GLY A 175 -14.66 -10.73 -14.02
C GLY A 175 -14.77 -10.11 -12.62
N GLY A 176 -14.28 -8.88 -12.39
CA GLY A 176 -14.35 -8.18 -11.11
C GLY A 176 -13.34 -8.64 -10.05
N ASN A 177 -12.40 -9.51 -10.41
CA ASN A 177 -11.34 -9.98 -9.54
C ASN A 177 -10.12 -9.05 -9.62
N ILE A 178 -9.36 -8.98 -8.52
CA ILE A 178 -8.10 -8.23 -8.49
C ILE A 178 -7.02 -8.99 -9.27
N ILE A 179 -6.35 -8.30 -10.17
CA ILE A 179 -5.19 -8.82 -10.90
C ILE A 179 -3.97 -8.74 -9.97
N THR A 180 -3.50 -9.88 -9.47
CA THR A 180 -2.37 -9.95 -8.54
C THR A 180 -1.10 -10.37 -9.28
N SER A 181 -0.33 -9.39 -9.75
CA SER A 181 1.00 -9.65 -10.32
C SER A 181 1.97 -8.55 -9.89
N GLY A 182 3.26 -8.85 -9.84
CA GLY A 182 4.28 -7.85 -9.51
C GLY A 182 4.35 -6.70 -10.53
N LYS A 183 4.02 -6.96 -11.80
CA LYS A 183 3.92 -5.91 -12.84
C LYS A 183 2.76 -4.94 -12.52
N VAL A 184 1.59 -5.48 -12.22
CA VAL A 184 0.39 -4.69 -11.89
C VAL A 184 0.58 -3.94 -10.59
N GLU A 185 1.16 -4.54 -9.57
CA GLU A 185 1.47 -3.86 -8.30
C GLU A 185 2.39 -2.65 -8.53
N LYS A 186 3.47 -2.84 -9.31
CA LYS A 186 4.39 -1.76 -9.65
C LYS A 186 3.70 -0.65 -10.46
N LEU A 187 2.93 -1.03 -11.48
CA LEU A 187 2.18 -0.07 -12.29
C LEU A 187 1.19 0.72 -11.43
N LEU A 188 0.44 0.03 -10.56
CA LEU A 188 -0.50 0.68 -9.64
C LEU A 188 0.23 1.65 -8.71
N SER A 189 1.39 1.27 -8.16
CA SER A 189 2.19 2.15 -7.32
C SER A 189 2.59 3.43 -8.08
N ASP A 190 3.05 3.31 -9.31
CA ASP A 190 3.46 4.44 -10.15
C ASP A 190 2.26 5.32 -10.57
N ILE A 191 1.11 4.73 -10.87
CA ILE A 191 -0.14 5.47 -11.12
C ILE A 191 -0.59 6.22 -9.86
N LEU A 192 -0.48 5.62 -8.69
CA LEU A 192 -0.81 6.28 -7.43
C LEU A 192 0.14 7.45 -7.12
N VAL A 193 1.44 7.34 -7.44
CA VAL A 193 2.37 8.49 -7.39
C VAL A 193 1.85 9.62 -8.27
N TYR A 194 1.47 9.31 -9.52
CA TYR A 194 0.93 10.30 -10.45
C TYR A 194 -0.39 10.91 -9.96
N PHE A 195 -1.29 10.10 -9.41
CA PHE A 195 -2.58 10.58 -8.89
C PHE A 195 -2.43 11.49 -7.66
N ILE A 196 -1.50 11.15 -6.76
CA ILE A 196 -1.25 11.92 -5.53
C ILE A 196 -0.55 13.24 -5.84
N ALA A 197 0.50 13.21 -6.67
CA ALA A 197 1.34 14.36 -6.93
C ALA A 197 0.82 15.26 -8.08
N GLY A 198 0.14 14.66 -9.05
CA GLY A 198 -0.23 15.32 -10.29
C GLY A 198 0.94 15.49 -11.27
N LYS A 199 0.62 15.68 -12.56
CA LYS A 199 1.61 15.80 -13.63
C LYS A 199 2.72 16.84 -13.35
N PRO A 200 2.41 18.08 -12.91
CA PRO A 200 3.44 19.10 -12.71
C PRO A 200 4.47 18.76 -11.64
N LYS A 201 4.07 18.03 -10.59
CA LYS A 201 4.98 17.57 -9.54
C LYS A 201 5.79 16.38 -10.00
N CYS A 202 5.17 15.46 -10.75
CA CYS A 202 5.87 14.32 -11.34
C CYS A 202 6.96 14.74 -12.32
N GLU A 203 6.74 15.78 -13.13
CA GLU A 203 7.74 16.32 -14.05
C GLU A 203 8.98 16.88 -13.35
N LYS A 204 8.85 17.27 -12.08
CA LYS A 204 9.96 17.79 -11.26
C LYS A 204 10.76 16.69 -10.56
N LEU A 205 10.29 15.46 -10.56
CA LEU A 205 11.05 14.32 -10.05
C LEU A 205 12.31 14.10 -10.89
N ALA A 206 13.32 13.45 -10.32
CA ALA A 206 14.50 13.05 -11.08
C ALA A 206 14.07 12.19 -12.29
N ASN A 207 14.41 12.63 -13.51
CA ASN A 207 13.98 12.03 -14.78
C ASN A 207 12.43 11.99 -14.97
N GLY A 208 11.70 12.92 -14.36
CA GLY A 208 10.25 12.89 -14.29
C GLY A 208 9.53 12.83 -15.63
N LYS A 209 10.05 13.50 -16.67
CA LYS A 209 9.46 13.43 -18.03
C LYS A 209 9.60 12.03 -18.62
N GLU A 210 10.79 11.46 -18.62
CA GLU A 210 11.05 10.09 -19.11
C GLU A 210 10.26 9.05 -18.28
N TRP A 211 10.17 9.26 -16.97
CA TRP A 211 9.37 8.41 -16.11
C TRP A 211 7.88 8.44 -16.46
N LEU A 212 7.31 9.62 -16.77
CA LEU A 212 5.92 9.77 -17.19
C LEU A 212 5.66 9.09 -18.56
N GLU A 213 6.57 9.22 -19.51
CA GLU A 213 6.48 8.55 -20.81
C GLU A 213 6.45 7.02 -20.63
N LYS A 214 7.39 6.47 -19.86
CA LYS A 214 7.44 5.04 -19.53
C LYS A 214 6.21 4.57 -18.76
N LEU A 215 5.66 5.42 -17.90
CA LEU A 215 4.43 5.11 -17.16
C LEU A 215 3.24 5.03 -18.11
N LEU A 216 3.12 5.97 -19.06
CA LEU A 216 2.07 5.96 -20.08
C LEU A 216 2.16 4.72 -20.98
N GLU A 217 3.36 4.31 -21.41
CA GLU A 217 3.55 3.10 -22.20
C GLU A 217 3.08 1.86 -21.45
N ARG A 218 3.51 1.67 -20.20
CA ARG A 218 3.07 0.53 -19.36
C ARG A 218 1.57 0.54 -19.09
N TYR A 219 0.98 1.73 -18.98
CA TYR A 219 -0.46 1.90 -18.79
C TYR A 219 -1.21 1.43 -20.05
N LYS A 220 -0.77 1.84 -21.25
CA LYS A 220 -1.31 1.38 -22.55
C LYS A 220 -1.21 -0.13 -22.72
N GLU A 221 -0.06 -0.69 -22.39
CA GLU A 221 0.17 -2.14 -22.45
C GLU A 221 -0.80 -2.90 -21.54
N GLN A 222 -0.99 -2.40 -20.29
CA GLN A 222 -1.87 -3.06 -19.33
C GLN A 222 -3.34 -3.02 -19.76
N LEU A 223 -3.77 -1.93 -20.40
CA LEU A 223 -5.14 -1.77 -20.90
C LEU A 223 -5.34 -2.36 -22.29
N GLU A 224 -4.27 -2.84 -22.95
CA GLU A 224 -4.28 -3.30 -24.35
C GLU A 224 -4.83 -2.24 -25.33
N ASP A 225 -4.66 -0.95 -24.99
CA ASP A 225 -5.17 0.18 -25.77
C ASP A 225 -4.06 1.17 -26.12
N LYS A 226 -3.62 1.12 -27.39
CA LYS A 226 -2.59 2.01 -27.91
C LYS A 226 -3.10 3.41 -28.27
N SER A 227 -4.40 3.62 -28.31
CA SER A 227 -5.01 4.91 -28.66
C SER A 227 -4.97 5.94 -27.51
N ILE A 228 -4.67 5.50 -26.29
CA ILE A 228 -4.54 6.36 -25.12
C ILE A 228 -3.38 7.34 -25.32
N LEU A 229 -3.65 8.64 -25.28
CA LEU A 229 -2.63 9.68 -25.50
C LEU A 229 -2.04 10.23 -24.20
N GLU A 230 -2.77 10.13 -23.09
CA GLU A 230 -2.34 10.64 -21.77
C GLU A 230 -2.81 9.75 -20.64
N LEU A 231 -2.14 9.87 -19.50
CA LEU A 231 -2.56 9.18 -18.27
C LEU A 231 -3.90 9.77 -17.78
N PRO A 232 -4.78 8.92 -17.22
CA PRO A 232 -6.07 9.37 -16.74
C PRO A 232 -5.93 10.35 -15.56
N LYS A 233 -6.90 11.23 -15.40
CA LYS A 233 -7.02 12.00 -14.16
C LYS A 233 -7.64 11.12 -13.07
N PRO A 234 -7.23 11.28 -11.80
CA PRO A 234 -7.83 10.52 -10.72
C PRO A 234 -9.28 10.95 -10.51
N ASN A 235 -10.15 9.96 -10.30
CA ASN A 235 -11.47 10.23 -9.74
C ASN A 235 -11.28 10.56 -8.25
N HIS A 236 -11.92 11.63 -7.80
CA HIS A 236 -11.90 12.05 -6.40
C HIS A 236 -13.20 11.66 -5.69
N LYS A 237 -13.09 11.42 -4.37
CA LYS A 237 -14.24 11.19 -3.46
C LYS A 237 -15.17 12.39 -3.40
#